data_990152a9249bd950327775f1ab5463a5
#
_entry.id   990152a9249bd950327775f1ab5463a5
#
_cell.length_a   1.000
_cell.length_b   1.000
_cell.length_c   1.000
_cell.angle_alpha   90.00
_cell.angle_beta   90.00
_cell.angle_gamma   90.00
#
_symmetry.space_group_name_H-M   'P 1'
#
loop_
_entity.id
_entity.type
_entity.pdbx_description
1 polymer ?
#
loop_
_entity_poly.entity_id
_entity_poly.type
_entity_poly.pdbx_seq_one_letter_code
_entity_poly.pdbx_strand_id
1 'polypeptide(L)'
;MNSKTNFARRRFLGAAVGSAAALGFPMIARATTFSTFSARELSLDHTHTRESIELIYAQGRQYIPEALIDLNHFLRDHYSGRVGQMDPGLYDIMHALRAQLKAKLPFHIISGYRAPETNEHLRKTRGGGVARRSLHMDGKAVDLRMPGVPLKELRDAALELGRGGVGYYPGSDFVHVDTGKVRSWRG
;
A
#
# COMPACT_ATOMS: atom_id res chain seq x y z
N MET A 1 18.96 15.33 -25.60
CA MET A 1 17.79 15.04 -26.45
C MET A 1 16.75 14.38 -25.55
N ASN A 2 15.72 15.17 -25.16
CA ASN A 2 14.66 14.75 -24.26
C ASN A 2 13.53 14.12 -25.05
N SER A 3 13.21 12.85 -24.80
CA SER A 3 11.98 12.22 -25.29
C SER A 3 10.97 12.14 -24.13
N LYS A 4 10.00 13.05 -24.15
CA LYS A 4 8.80 12.99 -23.31
C LYS A 4 7.75 12.17 -24.03
N THR A 5 7.41 11.01 -23.50
CA THR A 5 6.28 10.21 -23.97
C THR A 5 4.99 10.72 -23.33
N ASN A 6 4.17 11.39 -24.15
CA ASN A 6 2.82 11.83 -23.79
C ASN A 6 1.82 10.68 -23.96
N PHE A 7 1.17 10.25 -22.90
CA PHE A 7 0.01 9.36 -22.97
C PHE A 7 -1.25 10.15 -23.33
N ALA A 8 -1.76 9.94 -24.54
CA ALA A 8 -2.94 10.60 -25.08
C ALA A 8 -4.22 10.03 -24.44
N ARG A 9 -5.03 10.92 -23.89
CA ARG A 9 -6.40 10.64 -23.44
C ARG A 9 -7.29 10.39 -24.67
N ARG A 10 -7.83 9.19 -24.84
CA ARG A 10 -8.87 8.90 -25.83
C ARG A 10 -10.24 9.25 -25.27
N ARG A 11 -10.81 10.33 -25.78
CA ARG A 11 -12.25 10.64 -25.67
C ARG A 11 -12.99 9.85 -26.73
N PHE A 12 -13.95 9.02 -26.31
CA PHE A 12 -14.95 8.45 -27.22
C PHE A 12 -16.21 9.31 -27.20
N LEU A 13 -16.46 10.04 -28.28
CA LEU A 13 -17.74 10.62 -28.64
C LEU A 13 -18.31 9.75 -29.75
N GLY A 14 -19.45 9.16 -29.51
CA GLY A 14 -20.24 8.45 -30.54
C GLY A 14 -21.70 8.83 -30.39
N ALA A 15 -22.16 9.71 -31.29
CA ALA A 15 -23.56 10.02 -31.50
C ALA A 15 -24.16 9.05 -32.52
N ALA A 16 -25.29 8.45 -32.19
CA ALA A 16 -26.18 7.87 -33.21
C ALA A 16 -27.63 8.11 -32.81
N VAL A 17 -28.30 8.90 -33.64
CA VAL A 17 -29.75 9.13 -33.63
C VAL A 17 -30.42 7.99 -34.40
N GLY A 18 -31.37 7.31 -33.81
CA GLY A 18 -32.23 6.33 -34.47
C GLY A 18 -33.59 6.31 -33.80
N SER A 19 -34.59 6.94 -34.42
CA SER A 19 -35.99 6.90 -34.01
C SER A 19 -36.62 5.58 -34.44
N ALA A 20 -37.18 4.82 -33.47
CA ALA A 20 -38.14 3.77 -33.75
C ALA A 20 -39.19 3.74 -32.61
N ALA A 21 -40.44 3.96 -33.00
CA ALA A 21 -41.59 3.82 -32.12
C ALA A 21 -41.81 2.34 -31.79
N ALA A 22 -41.92 2.00 -30.49
CA ALA A 22 -42.34 0.68 -30.08
C ALA A 22 -43.15 0.76 -28.77
N LEU A 23 -44.27 0.09 -28.86
CA LEU A 23 -45.30 -0.30 -27.94
C LEU A 23 -44.85 -0.46 -26.47
N GLY A 24 -45.62 0.16 -25.57
CA GLY A 24 -45.36 0.18 -24.14
C GLY A 24 -45.49 -1.18 -23.46
N PHE A 25 -44.36 -1.69 -22.99
CA PHE A 25 -44.31 -2.61 -21.85
C PHE A 25 -43.72 -1.82 -20.66
N PRO A 26 -44.30 -1.95 -19.47
CA PRO A 26 -43.67 -1.34 -18.30
C PRO A 26 -42.35 -2.08 -18.04
N MET A 27 -41.25 -1.55 -18.54
CA MET A 27 -39.92 -1.95 -18.09
C MET A 27 -39.83 -1.53 -16.62
N ILE A 28 -39.94 -2.50 -15.72
CA ILE A 28 -39.47 -2.32 -14.36
C ILE A 28 -37.96 -2.06 -14.48
N ALA A 29 -37.60 -0.79 -14.48
CA ALA A 29 -36.23 -0.37 -14.31
C ALA A 29 -35.76 -0.89 -12.95
N ARG A 30 -35.17 -2.08 -12.95
CA ARG A 30 -34.39 -2.55 -11.83
C ARG A 30 -33.23 -1.55 -11.73
N ALA A 31 -33.38 -0.58 -10.84
CA ALA A 31 -32.28 0.25 -10.42
C ALA A 31 -31.24 -0.73 -9.86
N THR A 32 -30.26 -1.13 -10.70
CA THR A 32 -29.01 -1.68 -10.23
C THR A 32 -28.42 -0.58 -9.37
N THR A 33 -28.63 -0.68 -8.06
CA THR A 33 -27.81 0.06 -7.11
C THR A 33 -26.38 -0.34 -7.43
N PHE A 34 -25.70 0.51 -8.18
CA PHE A 34 -24.24 0.47 -8.21
C PHE A 34 -23.82 0.74 -6.78
N SER A 35 -23.62 -0.35 -6.04
CA SER A 35 -22.87 -0.29 -4.80
C SER A 35 -21.57 0.41 -5.22
N THR A 36 -21.39 1.64 -4.76
CA THR A 36 -20.12 2.36 -4.90
C THR A 36 -19.13 1.56 -4.06
N PHE A 37 -18.52 0.54 -4.68
CA PHE A 37 -17.42 -0.16 -4.08
C PHE A 37 -16.35 0.88 -3.83
N SER A 38 -16.14 1.26 -2.56
CA SER A 38 -15.12 2.23 -2.23
C SER A 38 -13.78 1.68 -2.70
N ALA A 39 -13.16 2.38 -3.63
CA ALA A 39 -11.82 2.08 -4.07
C ALA A 39 -10.86 2.31 -2.90
N ARG A 40 -9.95 1.36 -2.67
CA ARG A 40 -8.86 1.50 -1.72
C ARG A 40 -7.57 1.74 -2.48
N GLU A 41 -6.99 2.89 -2.25
CA GLU A 41 -5.78 3.36 -2.93
C GLU A 41 -4.62 3.49 -1.97
N LEU A 42 -3.41 3.41 -2.52
CA LEU A 42 -2.16 3.73 -1.85
C LEU A 42 -1.33 4.65 -2.72
N SER A 43 -0.63 5.57 -2.06
CA SER A 43 0.39 6.41 -2.65
C SER A 43 1.64 6.29 -1.79
N LEU A 44 2.74 5.81 -2.38
CA LEU A 44 3.97 5.41 -1.69
C LEU A 44 5.20 5.98 -2.40
N ASP A 45 6.16 6.46 -1.62
CA ASP A 45 7.49 6.87 -2.06
C ASP A 45 8.55 6.02 -1.35
N HIS A 46 9.41 5.32 -2.10
CA HIS A 46 10.45 4.50 -1.51
C HIS A 46 11.73 5.29 -1.26
N THR A 47 12.17 5.40 0.00
CA THR A 47 13.29 6.27 0.39
C THR A 47 14.64 5.84 -0.16
N HIS A 48 14.84 4.56 -0.47
CA HIS A 48 16.09 4.00 -0.99
C HIS A 48 16.10 3.88 -2.52
N THR A 49 15.05 3.33 -3.14
CA THR A 49 15.01 3.16 -4.60
C THR A 49 14.62 4.45 -5.34
N ARG A 50 14.06 5.44 -4.64
CA ARG A 50 13.55 6.71 -5.19
C ARG A 50 12.38 6.54 -6.16
N GLU A 51 11.75 5.39 -6.13
CA GLU A 51 10.54 5.10 -6.90
C GLU A 51 9.30 5.62 -6.16
N SER A 52 8.27 5.95 -6.94
CA SER A 52 6.95 6.33 -6.44
C SER A 52 5.89 5.50 -7.14
N ILE A 53 4.84 5.13 -6.41
CA ILE A 53 3.68 4.41 -6.95
C ILE A 53 2.39 4.96 -6.37
N GLU A 54 1.38 5.13 -7.22
CA GLU A 54 0.02 5.47 -6.82
C GLU A 54 -0.95 4.59 -7.59
N LEU A 55 -1.76 3.81 -6.88
CA LEU A 55 -2.68 2.87 -7.51
C LEU A 55 -3.84 2.49 -6.58
N ILE A 56 -4.93 2.02 -7.19
CA ILE A 56 -6.03 1.36 -6.51
C ILE A 56 -5.66 -0.13 -6.40
N TYR A 57 -5.51 -0.63 -5.17
CA TYR A 57 -5.14 -2.03 -4.92
C TYR A 57 -6.35 -2.93 -4.63
N ALA A 58 -7.52 -2.34 -4.35
CA ALA A 58 -8.74 -3.09 -4.10
C ALA A 58 -10.00 -2.27 -4.41
N GLN A 59 -11.08 -2.98 -4.78
CA GLN A 59 -12.42 -2.44 -4.95
C GLN A 59 -13.39 -3.23 -4.05
N GLY A 60 -13.99 -2.55 -3.09
CA GLY A 60 -14.79 -3.21 -2.06
C GLY A 60 -13.97 -4.26 -1.31
N ARG A 61 -14.36 -5.54 -1.41
CA ARG A 61 -13.67 -6.65 -0.73
C ARG A 61 -12.66 -7.38 -1.61
N GLN A 62 -12.53 -7.01 -2.88
CA GLN A 62 -11.68 -7.71 -3.84
C GLN A 62 -10.37 -6.95 -4.06
N TYR A 63 -9.26 -7.63 -3.90
CA TYR A 63 -7.94 -7.13 -4.30
C TYR A 63 -7.77 -7.24 -5.82
N ILE A 64 -7.01 -6.32 -6.40
CA ILE A 64 -6.69 -6.27 -7.83
C ILE A 64 -5.36 -6.98 -8.04
N PRO A 65 -5.32 -8.17 -8.68
CA PRO A 65 -4.10 -8.97 -8.77
C PRO A 65 -2.91 -8.23 -9.39
N GLU A 66 -3.15 -7.44 -10.43
CA GLU A 66 -2.11 -6.67 -11.12
C GLU A 66 -1.50 -5.62 -10.19
N ALA A 67 -2.34 -4.93 -9.40
CA ALA A 67 -1.88 -3.96 -8.42
C ALA A 67 -1.06 -4.62 -7.29
N LEU A 68 -1.40 -5.85 -6.89
CA LEU A 68 -0.59 -6.60 -5.91
C LEU A 68 0.78 -6.98 -6.48
N ILE A 69 0.87 -7.30 -7.77
CA ILE A 69 2.16 -7.58 -8.45
C ILE A 69 3.02 -6.32 -8.45
N ASP A 70 2.45 -5.17 -8.81
CA ASP A 70 3.15 -3.89 -8.83
C ASP A 70 3.64 -3.50 -7.43
N LEU A 71 2.80 -3.66 -6.40
CA LEU A 71 3.17 -3.40 -5.00
C LEU A 71 4.25 -4.36 -4.50
N ASN A 72 4.22 -5.64 -4.87
CA ASN A 72 5.28 -6.59 -4.54
C ASN A 72 6.63 -6.16 -5.14
N HIS A 73 6.61 -5.70 -6.39
CA HIS A 73 7.82 -5.19 -7.04
C HIS A 73 8.32 -3.89 -6.39
N PHE A 74 7.42 -2.97 -6.09
CA PHE A 74 7.75 -1.71 -5.42
C PHE A 74 8.35 -1.93 -4.02
N LEU A 75 7.78 -2.87 -3.25
CA LEU A 75 8.22 -3.21 -1.89
C LEU A 75 9.32 -4.27 -1.84
N ARG A 76 9.99 -4.57 -2.94
CA ARG A 76 11.10 -5.53 -3.00
C ARG A 76 12.24 -5.18 -2.05
N ASP A 77 13.08 -6.14 -1.77
CA ASP A 77 14.31 -5.92 -1.03
C ASP A 77 15.25 -4.96 -1.79
N HIS A 78 15.43 -3.76 -1.28
CA HIS A 78 16.23 -2.72 -1.92
C HIS A 78 17.74 -2.98 -1.90
N TYR A 79 18.23 -3.95 -1.10
CA TYR A 79 19.63 -4.38 -1.11
C TYR A 79 19.91 -5.39 -2.21
N SER A 80 19.05 -6.40 -2.35
CA SER A 80 19.26 -7.52 -3.27
C SER A 80 18.44 -7.43 -4.56
N GLY A 81 17.44 -6.56 -4.60
CA GLY A 81 16.48 -6.49 -5.71
C GLY A 81 15.45 -7.63 -5.73
N ARG A 82 15.49 -8.56 -4.77
CA ARG A 82 14.57 -9.69 -4.73
C ARG A 82 13.15 -9.25 -4.41
N VAL A 83 12.21 -9.71 -5.23
CA VAL A 83 10.78 -9.51 -5.04
C VAL A 83 10.24 -10.61 -4.14
N GLY A 84 9.55 -10.26 -3.08
CA GLY A 84 8.78 -11.17 -2.22
C GLY A 84 7.29 -10.96 -2.41
N GLN A 85 6.50 -11.92 -1.95
CA GLN A 85 5.05 -11.79 -1.90
C GLN A 85 4.65 -11.08 -0.61
N MET A 86 4.07 -9.89 -0.74
CA MET A 86 3.59 -9.13 0.41
C MET A 86 2.17 -9.56 0.79
N ASP A 87 1.91 -9.58 2.10
CA ASP A 87 0.56 -9.79 2.64
C ASP A 87 -0.33 -8.57 2.33
N PRO A 88 -1.43 -8.73 1.57
CA PRO A 88 -2.34 -7.61 1.27
C PRO A 88 -2.95 -6.94 2.50
N GLY A 89 -2.99 -7.63 3.65
CA GLY A 89 -3.39 -7.04 4.94
C GLY A 89 -2.56 -5.83 5.34
N LEU A 90 -1.29 -5.74 4.90
CA LEU A 90 -0.45 -4.55 5.10
C LEU A 90 -1.00 -3.32 4.38
N TYR A 91 -1.51 -3.52 3.17
CA TYR A 91 -2.11 -2.44 2.38
C TYR A 91 -3.38 -1.91 3.06
N ASP A 92 -4.16 -2.80 3.67
CA ASP A 92 -5.34 -2.43 4.45
C ASP A 92 -4.98 -1.68 5.74
N ILE A 93 -3.88 -2.04 6.40
CA ILE A 93 -3.35 -1.29 7.55
C ILE A 93 -2.95 0.11 7.10
N MET A 94 -2.15 0.25 6.04
CA MET A 94 -1.70 1.55 5.53
C MET A 94 -2.89 2.41 5.09
N HIS A 95 -3.86 1.85 4.36
CA HIS A 95 -5.06 2.58 3.97
C HIS A 95 -5.86 3.09 5.18
N ALA A 96 -6.03 2.26 6.21
CA ALA A 96 -6.72 2.65 7.44
C ALA A 96 -5.97 3.76 8.20
N LEU A 97 -4.64 3.68 8.31
CA LEU A 97 -3.79 4.71 8.91
C LEU A 97 -3.93 6.05 8.17
N ARG A 98 -3.90 6.03 6.83
CA ARG A 98 -4.07 7.23 6.01
C ARG A 98 -5.43 7.90 6.27
N ALA A 99 -6.49 7.10 6.34
CA ALA A 99 -7.84 7.59 6.60
C ALA A 99 -7.99 8.16 8.01
N GLN A 100 -7.49 7.46 9.04
CA GLN A 100 -7.56 7.87 10.44
C GLN A 100 -6.78 9.17 10.70
N LEU A 101 -5.58 9.29 10.12
CA LEU A 101 -4.70 10.44 10.28
C LEU A 101 -5.02 11.57 9.28
N LYS A 102 -5.97 11.37 8.35
CA LYS A 102 -6.35 12.32 7.29
C LYS A 102 -5.14 12.82 6.49
N ALA A 103 -4.13 11.95 6.34
CA ALA A 103 -2.89 12.29 5.68
C ALA A 103 -3.07 12.36 4.16
N LYS A 104 -2.48 13.39 3.53
CA LYS A 104 -2.64 13.66 2.09
C LYS A 104 -1.39 13.28 1.28
N LEU A 105 -0.23 13.26 1.93
CA LEU A 105 1.05 12.96 1.27
C LEU A 105 1.27 11.45 1.18
N PRO A 106 2.09 10.98 0.21
CA PRO A 106 2.49 9.58 0.12
C PRO A 106 3.16 9.08 1.40
N PHE A 107 3.01 7.79 1.72
CA PHE A 107 3.87 7.16 2.72
C PHE A 107 5.31 7.12 2.22
N HIS A 108 6.25 7.46 3.07
CA HIS A 108 7.65 7.13 2.83
C HIS A 108 7.94 5.71 3.33
N ILE A 109 8.31 4.83 2.41
CA ILE A 109 8.68 3.44 2.70
C ILE A 109 10.18 3.36 2.94
N ILE A 110 10.57 2.83 4.10
CA ILE A 110 11.96 2.60 4.50
C ILE A 110 12.38 1.16 4.15
N SER A 111 11.50 0.18 4.41
CA SER A 111 11.76 -1.23 4.13
C SER A 111 10.45 -1.97 3.91
N GLY A 112 10.36 -2.74 2.84
CA GLY A 112 9.29 -3.69 2.56
C GLY A 112 9.76 -5.13 2.78
N TYR A 113 9.72 -5.97 1.74
CA TYR A 113 10.27 -7.31 1.75
C TYR A 113 11.77 -7.27 2.05
N ARG A 114 12.24 -8.27 2.78
CA ARG A 114 13.65 -8.45 3.10
C ARG A 114 14.06 -9.88 2.85
N ALA A 115 14.97 -10.10 1.91
CA ALA A 115 15.50 -11.43 1.62
C ALA A 115 16.22 -12.03 2.85
N PRO A 116 16.20 -13.34 3.03
CA PRO A 116 16.88 -13.99 4.16
C PRO A 116 18.35 -13.63 4.28
N GLU A 117 19.07 -13.56 3.16
CA GLU A 117 20.48 -13.15 3.10
C GLU A 117 20.69 -11.70 3.53
N THR A 118 19.80 -10.79 3.13
CA THR A 118 19.81 -9.40 3.59
C THR A 118 19.55 -9.31 5.09
N ASN A 119 18.59 -10.08 5.61
CA ASN A 119 18.29 -10.11 7.04
C ASN A 119 19.49 -10.61 7.84
N GLU A 120 20.18 -11.65 7.38
CA GLU A 120 21.37 -12.20 8.02
C GLU A 120 22.54 -11.21 7.99
N HIS A 121 22.77 -10.53 6.85
CA HIS A 121 23.77 -9.47 6.72
C HIS A 121 23.50 -8.33 7.72
N LEU A 122 22.27 -7.83 7.80
CA LEU A 122 21.90 -6.76 8.73
C LEU A 122 22.04 -7.17 10.20
N ARG A 123 21.75 -8.42 10.54
CA ARG A 123 21.96 -8.95 11.90
C ARG A 123 23.44 -8.93 12.30
N LYS A 124 24.34 -9.23 11.37
CA LYS A 124 25.79 -9.22 11.62
C LYS A 124 26.38 -7.83 11.70
N THR A 125 25.82 -6.87 10.95
CA THR A 125 26.42 -5.55 10.76
C THR A 125 25.83 -4.44 11.62
N ARG A 126 24.57 -4.56 12.06
CA ARG A 126 23.87 -3.48 12.80
C ARG A 126 23.99 -3.56 14.33
N GLY A 127 24.74 -4.50 14.88
CA GLY A 127 24.99 -4.59 16.33
C GLY A 127 23.76 -4.88 17.19
N GLY A 128 22.62 -5.28 16.58
CA GLY A 128 21.38 -5.61 17.29
C GLY A 128 20.13 -5.03 16.60
N GLY A 129 18.95 -5.25 17.21
CA GLY A 129 17.66 -4.73 16.70
C GLY A 129 17.08 -5.46 15.49
N VAL A 130 17.79 -6.38 14.83
CA VAL A 130 17.28 -7.17 13.71
C VAL A 130 16.92 -8.58 14.17
N ALA A 131 15.64 -8.91 14.14
CA ALA A 131 15.13 -10.21 14.55
C ALA A 131 15.64 -11.34 13.63
N ARG A 132 15.95 -12.52 14.22
CA ARG A 132 16.33 -13.70 13.45
C ARG A 132 15.20 -14.18 12.53
N ARG A 133 13.95 -14.14 13.05
CA ARG A 133 12.72 -14.42 12.32
C ARG A 133 11.96 -13.10 12.12
N SER A 134 12.37 -12.35 11.13
CA SER A 134 11.75 -11.06 10.81
C SER A 134 10.55 -11.26 9.89
N LEU A 135 9.42 -10.67 10.21
CA LEU A 135 8.22 -10.70 9.38
C LEU A 135 8.39 -10.01 8.01
N HIS A 136 9.44 -9.18 7.85
CA HIS A 136 9.84 -8.68 6.54
C HIS A 136 10.24 -9.82 5.57
N MET A 137 10.83 -10.90 6.08
CA MET A 137 11.20 -12.06 5.25
C MET A 137 9.98 -12.85 4.77
N ASP A 138 8.87 -12.75 5.49
CA ASP A 138 7.60 -13.40 5.15
C ASP A 138 6.68 -12.49 4.33
N GLY A 139 7.13 -11.28 3.95
CA GLY A 139 6.30 -10.28 3.29
C GLY A 139 5.20 -9.70 4.18
N LYS A 140 5.29 -9.85 5.49
CA LYS A 140 4.26 -9.47 6.47
C LYS A 140 4.56 -8.21 7.26
N ALA A 141 5.56 -7.44 6.87
CA ALA A 141 5.95 -6.22 7.56
C ALA A 141 6.41 -5.13 6.61
N VAL A 142 6.22 -3.89 7.03
CA VAL A 142 6.72 -2.69 6.38
C VAL A 142 7.18 -1.68 7.43
N ASP A 143 8.33 -1.03 7.16
CA ASP A 143 8.84 0.11 7.91
C ASP A 143 8.49 1.38 7.14
N LEU A 144 7.78 2.31 7.77
CA LEU A 144 7.24 3.48 7.10
C LEU A 144 7.18 4.71 8.01
N ARG A 145 7.03 5.88 7.38
CA ARG A 145 6.63 7.14 8.01
C ARG A 145 5.65 7.89 7.11
N MET A 146 4.95 8.85 7.67
CA MET A 146 4.00 9.70 6.95
C MET A 146 4.49 11.15 6.99
N PRO A 147 4.92 11.75 5.88
CA PRO A 147 5.27 13.16 5.83
C PRO A 147 4.12 14.05 6.31
N GLY A 148 4.44 15.00 7.18
CA GLY A 148 3.43 15.89 7.78
C GLY A 148 2.68 15.34 8.98
N VAL A 149 2.92 14.06 9.36
CA VAL A 149 2.36 13.43 10.57
C VAL A 149 3.49 13.15 11.55
N PRO A 150 3.41 13.62 12.81
CA PRO A 150 4.39 13.29 13.83
C PRO A 150 4.50 11.77 14.03
N LEU A 151 5.73 11.26 14.11
CA LEU A 151 5.97 9.81 14.21
C LEU A 151 5.25 9.15 15.39
N LYS A 152 5.10 9.90 16.50
CA LYS A 152 4.34 9.45 17.67
C LYS A 152 2.86 9.25 17.35
N GLU A 153 2.25 10.15 16.59
CA GLU A 153 0.84 10.05 16.19
C GLU A 153 0.62 8.87 15.24
N LEU A 154 1.53 8.64 14.29
CA LEU A 154 1.50 7.47 13.43
C LEU A 154 1.57 6.16 14.23
N ARG A 155 2.48 6.09 15.23
CA ARG A 155 2.57 4.93 16.14
C ARG A 155 1.26 4.74 16.90
N ASP A 156 0.71 5.79 17.49
CA ASP A 156 -0.50 5.71 18.33
C ASP A 156 -1.70 5.25 17.49
N ALA A 157 -1.86 5.78 16.28
CA ALA A 157 -2.87 5.33 15.33
C ALA A 157 -2.70 3.84 14.96
N ALA A 158 -1.46 3.39 14.72
CA ALA A 158 -1.18 1.98 14.42
C ALA A 158 -1.51 1.06 15.60
N LEU A 159 -1.23 1.48 16.83
CA LEU A 159 -1.59 0.75 18.06
C LEU A 159 -3.11 0.67 18.24
N GLU A 160 -3.83 1.77 17.99
CA GLU A 160 -5.28 1.84 18.09
C GLU A 160 -5.98 0.91 17.07
N LEU A 161 -5.44 0.76 15.86
CA LEU A 161 -5.95 -0.18 14.87
C LEU A 161 -5.92 -1.64 15.35
N GLY A 162 -4.95 -2.02 16.18
CA GLY A 162 -4.86 -3.36 16.78
C GLY A 162 -4.74 -4.50 15.77
N ARG A 163 -4.20 -4.26 14.57
CA ARG A 163 -4.19 -5.23 13.46
C ARG A 163 -2.92 -6.06 13.34
N GLY A 164 -1.93 -5.86 14.23
CA GLY A 164 -0.67 -6.58 14.21
C GLY A 164 0.38 -5.96 15.11
N GLY A 165 1.65 -6.24 14.86
CA GLY A 165 2.77 -5.70 15.61
C GLY A 165 3.08 -4.25 15.21
N VAL A 166 3.45 -3.43 16.22
CA VAL A 166 3.85 -2.03 16.04
C VAL A 166 5.18 -1.80 16.73
N GLY A 167 6.21 -1.47 15.95
CA GLY A 167 7.54 -1.07 16.44
C GLY A 167 7.75 0.43 16.29
N TYR A 168 8.21 1.10 17.35
CA TYR A 168 8.47 2.53 17.33
C TYR A 168 9.97 2.82 17.34
N TYR A 169 10.50 3.40 16.28
CA TYR A 169 11.92 3.67 16.07
C TYR A 169 12.19 5.18 15.90
N PRO A 170 12.08 5.97 17.00
CA PRO A 170 12.21 7.43 16.91
C PRO A 170 13.61 7.89 16.46
N GLY A 171 14.67 7.15 16.84
CA GLY A 171 16.05 7.46 16.41
C GLY A 171 16.29 7.26 14.92
N SER A 172 15.52 6.41 14.26
CA SER A 172 15.60 6.11 12.83
C SER A 172 14.42 6.69 12.03
N ASP A 173 13.53 7.41 12.70
CA ASP A 173 12.38 8.12 12.13
C ASP A 173 11.44 7.22 11.30
N PHE A 174 11.03 6.07 11.87
CA PHE A 174 10.03 5.21 11.27
C PHE A 174 9.20 4.44 12.31
N VAL A 175 8.04 3.98 11.87
CA VAL A 175 7.19 3.00 12.55
C VAL A 175 7.19 1.72 11.74
N HIS A 176 7.43 0.60 12.41
CA HIS A 176 7.21 -0.74 11.87
C HIS A 176 5.75 -1.13 12.08
N VAL A 177 5.11 -1.66 11.05
CA VAL A 177 3.80 -2.30 11.14
C VAL A 177 3.84 -3.68 10.49
N ASP A 178 3.14 -4.64 11.08
CA ASP A 178 3.07 -6.00 10.54
C ASP A 178 1.68 -6.64 10.71
N THR A 179 1.42 -7.73 9.98
CA THR A 179 0.18 -8.52 10.05
C THR A 179 0.30 -9.73 10.98
N GLY A 180 1.27 -9.74 11.87
CA GLY A 180 1.45 -10.79 12.86
C GLY A 180 0.57 -10.62 14.11
N LYS A 181 0.99 -11.22 15.21
CA LYS A 181 0.28 -11.07 16.50
C LYS A 181 0.36 -9.62 16.97
N VAL A 182 -0.73 -9.13 17.56
CA VAL A 182 -0.78 -7.81 18.20
C VAL A 182 0.26 -7.74 19.33
N ARG A 183 1.20 -6.81 19.18
CA ARG A 183 2.26 -6.53 20.15
C ARG A 183 2.89 -5.17 19.85
N SER A 184 3.62 -4.62 20.80
CA SER A 184 4.36 -3.37 20.56
C SER A 184 5.74 -3.42 21.21
N TRP A 185 6.66 -2.64 20.65
CA TRP A 185 8.01 -2.45 21.20
C TRP A 185 8.58 -1.10 20.78
N ARG A 186 9.66 -0.73 21.43
CA ARG A 186 10.46 0.45 21.08
C ARG A 186 11.90 0.01 20.76
N GLY A 187 12.46 0.52 19.66
CA GLY A 187 13.85 0.38 19.26
C GLY A 187 14.63 1.68 19.33
#